data_0e6bd5db64a451daa05b944ce888e7fb
#
_entry.id   0e6bd5db64a451daa05b944ce888e7fb
#
_cell.length_a   1.000
_cell.length_b   1.000
_cell.length_c   1.000
_cell.angle_alpha   90.00
_cell.angle_beta   90.00
_cell.angle_gamma   90.00
#
_symmetry.space_group_name_H-M   'P 1'
#
loop_
_entity.id
_entity.type
_entity.pdbx_description
1 polymer ?
#
loop_
_entity_poly.entity_id
_entity_poly.type
_entity_poly.pdbx_seq_one_letter_code
_entity_poly.pdbx_strand_id
1 'polypeptide(L)'
;MYSCKWGLTLKQCAVVFLFLKPLPSFLKFSIMKKILFAVLSLMFISAQAQTVDEVIQKYSTAMGGLDAFNKVKTLKMAGNVSVQGMDLPLTVEIINGRAMRNDVSVMGQSITNSFKDGKGWKINPLAGVSSATDVTGTELNDFRIQSMMANPLMDYKARGHQVELLGQEDVEGVKTYKIKLTSKDDGKVTTYFISTADNMLIKSVSTREMQGQEFEVETFFSDVKDFNGLKFAMTRTQKTEGQVFQEIKYTSIELNVPIDEKIFDK
;
A
#
# COMPACT_ATOMS: atom_id res chain seq x y z
N MET A 1 -50.53 26.90 52.49
CA MET A 1 -51.40 26.35 51.43
C MET A 1 -50.57 26.28 50.11
N TYR A 2 -49.84 25.18 49.90
CA TYR A 2 -49.06 24.97 48.66
C TYR A 2 -49.73 23.84 47.89
N SER A 3 -50.29 24.17 46.75
CA SER A 3 -50.96 23.26 45.83
C SER A 3 -49.89 22.58 45.00
N CYS A 4 -49.81 21.25 45.07
CA CYS A 4 -48.96 20.42 44.27
C CYS A 4 -49.57 20.23 42.85
N LYS A 5 -48.97 20.73 41.82
CA LYS A 5 -49.45 20.83 40.42
C LYS A 5 -49.37 19.52 39.60
N TRP A 6 -49.23 18.38 40.25
CA TRP A 6 -49.15 17.08 39.56
C TRP A 6 -50.00 16.07 40.33
N GLY A 7 -51.21 15.86 39.95
CA GLY A 7 -52.28 14.93 40.36
C GLY A 7 -51.94 13.63 41.10
N LEU A 8 -50.95 13.60 41.95
CA LEU A 8 -50.50 12.44 42.75
C LEU A 8 -51.03 12.57 44.18
N THR A 9 -51.68 11.53 44.69
CA THR A 9 -52.20 11.46 46.05
C THR A 9 -51.03 11.39 47.08
N LEU A 10 -51.24 11.93 48.27
CA LEU A 10 -50.29 11.99 49.40
C LEU A 10 -49.61 10.65 49.75
N LYS A 11 -50.20 9.51 49.38
CA LYS A 11 -49.60 8.18 49.58
C LYS A 11 -48.55 7.84 48.56
N GLN A 12 -48.54 8.45 47.38
CA GLN A 12 -47.50 8.21 46.32
C GLN A 12 -46.28 9.07 46.52
N CYS A 13 -46.38 10.25 47.14
CA CYS A 13 -45.20 11.07 47.49
C CYS A 13 -44.36 10.44 48.61
N ALA A 14 -44.94 9.65 49.51
CA ALA A 14 -44.17 9.02 50.60
C ALA A 14 -43.26 7.86 50.13
N VAL A 15 -43.63 7.20 49.02
CA VAL A 15 -42.83 6.08 48.48
C VAL A 15 -41.60 6.56 47.73
N VAL A 16 -41.66 7.74 47.10
CA VAL A 16 -40.52 8.31 46.37
C VAL A 16 -39.45 8.86 47.34
N PHE A 17 -39.85 9.29 48.54
CA PHE A 17 -38.90 9.80 49.55
C PHE A 17 -38.18 8.71 50.36
N LEU A 18 -38.69 7.47 50.34
CA LEU A 18 -38.11 6.36 51.10
C LEU A 18 -36.91 5.70 50.43
N PHE A 19 -36.65 6.00 49.16
CA PHE A 19 -35.51 5.43 48.40
C PHE A 19 -34.27 6.32 48.35
N LEU A 20 -34.31 7.52 48.90
CA LEU A 20 -33.16 8.42 49.01
C LEU A 20 -32.56 8.40 50.42
N LYS A 21 -32.27 7.20 50.97
CA LYS A 21 -31.37 7.16 52.13
C LYS A 21 -29.99 7.69 51.70
N PRO A 22 -29.41 8.68 52.40
CA PRO A 22 -28.06 9.11 52.12
C PRO A 22 -27.12 7.93 52.33
N LEU A 23 -26.39 7.53 51.27
CA LEU A 23 -25.36 6.50 51.35
C LEU A 23 -24.35 6.88 52.43
N PRO A 24 -23.91 5.94 53.30
CA PRO A 24 -22.91 6.18 54.31
C PRO A 24 -21.65 6.74 53.67
N SER A 25 -20.99 7.67 54.38
CA SER A 25 -19.84 8.43 53.84
C SER A 25 -18.69 7.53 53.32
N PHE A 26 -18.52 6.36 53.89
CA PHE A 26 -17.54 5.35 53.44
C PHE A 26 -17.85 4.77 52.04
N LEU A 27 -19.15 4.58 51.70
CA LEU A 27 -19.55 4.07 50.39
C LEU A 27 -19.35 5.12 49.29
N LYS A 28 -19.58 6.40 49.61
CA LYS A 28 -19.31 7.52 48.66
C LYS A 28 -17.86 7.63 48.31
N PHE A 29 -16.95 7.43 49.26
CA PHE A 29 -15.52 7.52 49.03
C PHE A 29 -14.98 6.35 48.18
N SER A 30 -15.53 5.14 48.39
CA SER A 30 -15.17 3.96 47.60
C SER A 30 -15.70 4.03 46.16
N ILE A 31 -16.91 4.53 45.95
CA ILE A 31 -17.51 4.72 44.64
C ILE A 31 -16.77 5.82 43.86
N MET A 32 -16.44 6.94 44.53
CA MET A 32 -15.69 8.03 43.93
C MET A 32 -14.29 7.59 43.47
N LYS A 33 -13.57 6.78 44.26
CA LYS A 33 -12.28 6.19 43.86
C LYS A 33 -12.41 5.26 42.65
N LYS A 34 -13.46 4.44 42.60
CA LYS A 34 -13.72 3.54 41.47
C LYS A 34 -14.07 4.30 40.18
N ILE A 35 -14.88 5.38 40.30
CA ILE A 35 -15.24 6.25 39.19
C ILE A 35 -13.98 7.01 38.71
N LEU A 36 -13.17 7.53 39.64
CA LEU A 36 -11.90 8.21 39.29
C LEU A 36 -10.91 7.26 38.59
N PHE A 37 -10.82 6.01 39.06
CA PHE A 37 -9.98 4.98 38.43
C PHE A 37 -10.53 4.59 37.03
N ALA A 38 -11.85 4.48 36.87
CA ALA A 38 -12.48 4.21 35.58
C ALA A 38 -12.30 5.39 34.58
N VAL A 39 -12.40 6.63 35.04
CA VAL A 39 -12.14 7.82 34.21
C VAL A 39 -10.64 7.94 33.87
N LEU A 40 -9.75 7.63 34.83
CA LEU A 40 -8.31 7.63 34.59
C LEU A 40 -7.90 6.52 33.61
N SER A 41 -8.53 5.33 33.68
CA SER A 41 -8.26 4.25 32.72
C SER A 41 -8.78 4.55 31.30
N LEU A 42 -9.86 5.32 31.19
CA LEU A 42 -10.39 5.80 29.88
C LEU A 42 -9.46 6.88 29.26
N MET A 43 -8.74 7.66 30.05
CA MET A 43 -7.78 8.65 29.54
C MET A 43 -6.47 8.03 29.01
N PHE A 44 -6.12 6.80 29.41
CA PHE A 44 -4.94 6.11 28.89
C PHE A 44 -5.15 5.41 27.54
N ILE A 45 -6.39 5.33 27.02
CA ILE A 45 -6.71 4.74 25.71
C ILE A 45 -6.53 5.73 24.56
N SER A 46 -6.15 6.98 24.82
CA SER A 46 -5.65 7.90 23.82
C SER A 46 -4.17 7.61 23.49
N ALA A 47 -3.76 6.34 23.40
CA ALA A 47 -2.62 5.99 22.57
C ALA A 47 -2.96 6.54 21.18
N GLN A 48 -2.21 7.51 20.70
CA GLN A 48 -2.39 8.08 19.37
C GLN A 48 -2.29 6.94 18.36
N ALA A 49 -3.41 6.29 18.09
CA ALA A 49 -3.52 5.34 17.00
C ALA A 49 -3.27 6.17 15.74
N GLN A 50 -2.07 6.06 15.21
CA GLN A 50 -1.70 6.72 13.97
C GLN A 50 -2.68 6.25 12.90
N THR A 51 -3.33 7.17 12.23
CA THR A 51 -4.32 6.83 11.21
C THR A 51 -3.59 6.27 9.98
N VAL A 52 -4.26 5.42 9.21
CA VAL A 52 -3.72 4.91 7.95
C VAL A 52 -3.32 6.04 7.02
N ASP A 53 -4.12 7.11 7.00
CA ASP A 53 -3.86 8.31 6.18
C ASP A 53 -2.55 9.00 6.55
N GLU A 54 -2.27 9.16 7.86
CA GLU A 54 -1.02 9.76 8.34
C GLU A 54 0.20 8.92 7.96
N VAL A 55 0.11 7.58 8.04
CA VAL A 55 1.21 6.72 7.63
C VAL A 55 1.46 6.84 6.14
N ILE A 56 0.41 6.79 5.32
CA ILE A 56 0.51 6.93 3.87
C ILE A 56 1.05 8.31 3.49
N GLN A 57 0.62 9.38 4.16
CA GLN A 57 1.12 10.72 3.91
C GLN A 57 2.61 10.84 4.22
N LYS A 58 3.08 10.29 5.34
CA LYS A 58 4.50 10.28 5.69
C LYS A 58 5.31 9.48 4.68
N TYR A 59 4.84 8.31 4.27
CA TYR A 59 5.43 7.52 3.20
C TYR A 59 5.53 8.31 1.89
N SER A 60 4.42 8.91 1.45
CA SER A 60 4.39 9.71 0.23
C SER A 60 5.41 10.86 0.29
N THR A 61 5.46 11.59 1.40
CA THR A 61 6.42 12.68 1.62
C THR A 61 7.86 12.17 1.61
N ALA A 62 8.13 11.03 2.27
CA ALA A 62 9.46 10.43 2.32
C ALA A 62 9.96 9.99 0.93
N MET A 63 9.05 9.59 0.05
CA MET A 63 9.37 9.22 -1.34
C MET A 63 9.58 10.43 -2.28
N GLY A 64 9.23 11.65 -1.85
CA GLY A 64 9.35 12.88 -2.65
C GLY A 64 8.00 13.54 -2.97
N GLY A 65 6.88 12.93 -2.57
CA GLY A 65 5.54 13.48 -2.70
C GLY A 65 4.80 13.08 -3.99
N LEU A 66 3.51 12.79 -3.86
CA LEU A 66 2.65 12.38 -4.98
C LEU A 66 2.66 13.39 -6.15
N ASP A 67 2.59 14.69 -5.83
CA ASP A 67 2.57 15.75 -6.85
C ASP A 67 3.86 15.78 -7.70
N ALA A 68 5.01 15.47 -7.08
CA ALA A 68 6.27 15.42 -7.79
C ALA A 68 6.32 14.20 -8.74
N PHE A 69 5.84 13.02 -8.30
CA PHE A 69 5.69 11.86 -9.17
C PHE A 69 4.75 12.12 -10.34
N ASN A 70 3.62 12.80 -10.11
CA ASN A 70 2.65 13.13 -11.16
C ASN A 70 3.17 14.15 -12.19
N LYS A 71 4.17 14.97 -11.83
CA LYS A 71 4.83 15.92 -12.75
C LYS A 71 5.86 15.26 -13.66
N VAL A 72 6.38 14.09 -13.30
CA VAL A 72 7.30 13.35 -14.18
C VAL A 72 6.51 12.83 -15.38
N LYS A 73 6.96 13.17 -16.58
CA LYS A 73 6.30 12.77 -17.83
C LYS A 73 6.79 11.42 -18.33
N THR A 74 8.09 11.20 -18.24
CA THR A 74 8.73 9.98 -18.76
C THR A 74 9.78 9.46 -17.78
N LEU A 75 9.95 8.15 -17.80
CA LEU A 75 10.95 7.43 -17.01
C LEU A 75 11.61 6.38 -17.89
N LYS A 76 12.94 6.35 -17.87
CA LYS A 76 13.74 5.28 -18.46
C LYS A 76 14.61 4.66 -17.38
N MET A 77 14.58 3.34 -17.26
CA MET A 77 15.43 2.58 -16.34
C MET A 77 16.17 1.50 -17.11
N ALA A 78 17.42 1.29 -16.74
CA ALA A 78 18.19 0.14 -17.20
C ALA A 78 18.74 -0.62 -15.99
N GLY A 79 18.97 -1.91 -16.15
CA GLY A 79 19.48 -2.77 -15.10
C GLY A 79 19.53 -4.22 -15.53
N ASN A 80 19.51 -5.11 -14.54
CA ASN A 80 19.48 -6.54 -14.77
C ASN A 80 18.37 -7.17 -13.94
N VAL A 81 17.81 -8.23 -14.46
CA VAL A 81 16.95 -9.16 -13.71
C VAL A 81 17.68 -10.49 -13.57
N SER A 82 17.87 -10.93 -12.34
CA SER A 82 18.46 -12.23 -12.01
C SER A 82 17.34 -13.24 -11.80
N VAL A 83 17.32 -14.29 -12.61
CA VAL A 83 16.37 -15.40 -12.52
C VAL A 83 17.14 -16.70 -12.61
N GLN A 84 16.98 -17.60 -11.61
CA GLN A 84 17.67 -18.89 -11.58
C GLN A 84 19.21 -18.80 -11.80
N GLY A 85 19.83 -17.74 -11.26
CA GLY A 85 21.29 -17.52 -11.37
C GLY A 85 21.77 -16.92 -12.69
N MET A 86 20.85 -16.57 -13.60
CA MET A 86 21.16 -15.85 -14.84
C MET A 86 20.87 -14.37 -14.68
N ASP A 87 21.85 -13.52 -14.98
CA ASP A 87 21.67 -12.07 -15.02
C ASP A 87 21.33 -11.63 -16.45
N LEU A 88 20.13 -11.11 -16.63
CA LEU A 88 19.55 -10.76 -17.92
C LEU A 88 19.38 -9.24 -18.00
N PRO A 89 19.91 -8.58 -19.05
CA PRO A 89 19.69 -7.15 -19.23
C PRO A 89 18.21 -6.79 -19.27
N LEU A 90 17.82 -5.75 -18.53
CA LEU A 90 16.47 -5.22 -18.43
C LEU A 90 16.47 -3.74 -18.82
N THR A 91 15.51 -3.34 -19.65
CA THR A 91 15.12 -1.95 -19.84
C THR A 91 13.64 -1.74 -19.54
N VAL A 92 13.33 -0.58 -18.95
CA VAL A 92 11.96 -0.15 -18.65
C VAL A 92 11.79 1.27 -19.15
N GLU A 93 10.79 1.50 -19.98
CA GLU A 93 10.42 2.82 -20.49
C GLU A 93 8.95 3.09 -20.19
N ILE A 94 8.68 4.28 -19.63
CA ILE A 94 7.34 4.66 -19.17
C ILE A 94 7.02 6.08 -19.63
N ILE A 95 5.83 6.26 -20.20
CA ILE A 95 5.13 7.54 -20.29
C ILE A 95 4.07 7.52 -19.21
N ASN A 96 4.25 8.33 -18.17
CA ASN A 96 3.49 8.27 -16.92
C ASN A 96 1.98 8.22 -17.12
N GLY A 97 1.37 7.14 -16.64
CA GLY A 97 -0.06 6.88 -16.70
C GLY A 97 -0.60 6.53 -18.10
N ARG A 98 0.26 6.47 -19.14
CA ARG A 98 -0.18 6.30 -20.52
C ARG A 98 0.45 5.13 -21.24
N ALA A 99 1.74 4.90 -21.07
CA ALA A 99 2.43 3.80 -21.73
C ALA A 99 3.57 3.23 -20.88
N MET A 100 3.84 1.95 -21.07
CA MET A 100 5.02 1.29 -20.52
C MET A 100 5.54 0.22 -21.48
N ARG A 101 6.87 0.00 -21.44
CA ARG A 101 7.53 -1.13 -22.10
C ARG A 101 8.63 -1.67 -21.21
N ASN A 102 8.65 -2.98 -21.06
CA ASN A 102 9.72 -3.73 -20.39
C ASN A 102 10.32 -4.69 -21.39
N ASP A 103 11.63 -4.66 -21.57
CA ASP A 103 12.37 -5.62 -22.38
C ASP A 103 13.40 -6.33 -21.50
N VAL A 104 13.37 -7.67 -21.52
CA VAL A 104 14.40 -8.53 -20.92
C VAL A 104 15.10 -9.29 -22.05
N SER A 105 16.41 -9.12 -22.16
CA SER A 105 17.23 -9.79 -23.17
C SER A 105 17.64 -11.18 -22.70
N VAL A 106 17.28 -12.22 -23.47
CA VAL A 106 17.61 -13.61 -23.17
C VAL A 106 18.12 -14.28 -24.43
N MET A 107 19.40 -14.72 -24.44
CA MET A 107 20.01 -15.47 -25.57
C MET A 107 19.80 -14.80 -26.95
N GLY A 108 19.90 -13.47 -27.00
CA GLY A 108 19.71 -12.69 -28.24
C GLY A 108 18.26 -12.46 -28.64
N GLN A 109 17.29 -12.90 -27.83
CA GLN A 109 15.86 -12.62 -27.99
C GLN A 109 15.38 -11.68 -26.88
N SER A 110 14.27 -10.97 -27.10
CA SER A 110 13.65 -10.14 -26.10
C SER A 110 12.33 -10.73 -25.61
N ILE A 111 12.16 -10.82 -24.29
CA ILE A 111 10.87 -10.93 -23.65
C ILE A 111 10.36 -9.50 -23.48
N THR A 112 9.26 -9.17 -24.15
CA THR A 112 8.71 -7.81 -24.17
C THR A 112 7.31 -7.79 -23.60
N ASN A 113 7.05 -6.85 -22.70
CA ASN A 113 5.70 -6.47 -22.30
C ASN A 113 5.50 -4.99 -22.61
N SER A 114 4.39 -4.65 -23.27
CA SER A 114 4.09 -3.27 -23.64
C SER A 114 2.62 -2.93 -23.41
N PHE A 115 2.40 -1.68 -23.01
CA PHE A 115 1.07 -1.09 -22.81
C PHE A 115 1.07 0.33 -23.38
N LYS A 116 0.02 0.71 -24.08
CA LYS A 116 -0.20 2.09 -24.53
C LYS A 116 -1.69 2.35 -24.69
N ASP A 117 -2.19 3.44 -24.10
CA ASP A 117 -3.54 3.96 -24.28
C ASP A 117 -4.64 2.88 -24.12
N GLY A 118 -4.54 2.04 -23.09
CA GLY A 118 -5.52 1.00 -22.77
C GLY A 118 -5.36 -0.31 -23.54
N LYS A 119 -4.32 -0.45 -24.38
CA LYS A 119 -4.00 -1.69 -25.08
C LYS A 119 -2.66 -2.24 -24.61
N GLY A 120 -2.57 -3.54 -24.49
CA GLY A 120 -1.33 -4.22 -24.11
C GLY A 120 -1.00 -5.37 -25.04
N TRP A 121 0.27 -5.64 -25.22
CA TRP A 121 0.77 -6.80 -25.92
C TRP A 121 2.06 -7.33 -25.29
N LYS A 122 2.37 -8.58 -25.58
CA LYS A 122 3.58 -9.23 -25.08
C LYS A 122 4.19 -10.15 -26.13
N ILE A 123 5.51 -10.34 -26.01
CA ILE A 123 6.28 -11.37 -26.70
C ILE A 123 7.05 -12.14 -25.62
N ASN A 124 6.99 -13.46 -25.65
CA ASN A 124 7.79 -14.33 -24.78
C ASN A 124 8.23 -15.58 -25.57
N PRO A 125 9.35 -15.51 -26.28
CA PRO A 125 9.83 -16.62 -27.08
C PRO A 125 10.11 -17.89 -26.27
N LEU A 126 10.52 -17.74 -25.00
CA LEU A 126 10.77 -18.87 -24.10
C LEU A 126 9.49 -19.63 -23.72
N ALA A 127 8.35 -18.96 -23.77
CA ALA A 127 7.02 -19.56 -23.56
C ALA A 127 6.31 -19.92 -24.88
N GLY A 128 7.04 -19.91 -26.02
CA GLY A 128 6.48 -20.22 -27.34
C GLY A 128 5.71 -19.07 -27.98
N VAL A 129 5.71 -17.88 -27.40
CA VAL A 129 5.04 -16.68 -27.94
C VAL A 129 6.05 -15.82 -28.69
N SER A 130 6.30 -16.15 -29.96
CA SER A 130 7.34 -15.52 -30.79
C SER A 130 6.85 -14.27 -31.53
N SER A 131 5.56 -13.98 -31.52
CA SER A 131 4.94 -12.78 -32.11
C SER A 131 4.15 -12.01 -31.07
N ALA A 132 3.91 -10.73 -31.31
CA ALA A 132 3.16 -9.87 -30.40
C ALA A 132 1.70 -10.38 -30.23
N THR A 133 1.37 -10.77 -29.02
CA THR A 133 0.04 -11.28 -28.61
C THR A 133 -0.64 -10.27 -27.71
N ASP A 134 -1.92 -10.00 -27.94
CA ASP A 134 -2.71 -9.06 -27.13
C ASP A 134 -2.86 -9.57 -25.70
N VAL A 135 -2.80 -8.62 -24.77
CA VAL A 135 -3.01 -8.82 -23.33
C VAL A 135 -4.37 -8.24 -22.95
N THR A 136 -5.13 -8.98 -22.16
CA THR A 136 -6.49 -8.60 -21.72
C THR A 136 -6.72 -8.90 -20.24
N GLY A 137 -7.85 -8.48 -19.70
CA GLY A 137 -8.27 -8.82 -18.34
C GLY A 137 -7.35 -8.26 -17.26
N THR A 138 -7.07 -9.07 -16.25
CA THR A 138 -6.25 -8.68 -15.09
C THR A 138 -4.81 -8.36 -15.46
N GLU A 139 -4.22 -9.08 -16.41
CA GLU A 139 -2.86 -8.81 -16.89
C GLU A 139 -2.76 -7.43 -17.57
N LEU A 140 -3.77 -7.03 -18.35
CA LEU A 140 -3.82 -5.69 -18.93
C LEU A 140 -3.92 -4.60 -17.85
N ASN A 141 -4.69 -4.84 -16.79
CA ASN A 141 -4.76 -3.93 -15.67
C ASN A 141 -3.40 -3.82 -14.93
N ASP A 142 -2.67 -4.94 -14.78
CA ASP A 142 -1.33 -4.93 -14.19
C ASP A 142 -0.35 -4.09 -15.06
N PHE A 143 -0.43 -4.18 -16.39
CA PHE A 143 0.37 -3.34 -17.30
C PHE A 143 0.00 -1.86 -17.18
N ARG A 144 -1.30 -1.56 -17.07
CA ARG A 144 -1.77 -0.19 -16.82
C ARG A 144 -1.20 0.37 -15.51
N ILE A 145 -1.22 -0.41 -14.43
CA ILE A 145 -0.66 0.00 -13.14
C ILE A 145 0.85 0.24 -13.26
N GLN A 146 1.57 -0.62 -13.99
CA GLN A 146 3.01 -0.45 -14.22
C GLN A 146 3.35 0.78 -15.06
N SER A 147 2.43 1.32 -15.86
CA SER A 147 2.64 2.58 -16.58
C SER A 147 2.61 3.82 -15.68
N MET A 148 2.19 3.68 -14.43
CA MET A 148 2.09 4.76 -13.46
C MET A 148 3.33 4.79 -12.57
N MET A 149 3.92 5.96 -12.39
CA MET A 149 5.11 6.12 -11.54
C MET A 149 4.77 6.12 -10.06
N ALA A 150 3.64 6.75 -9.69
CA ALA A 150 3.20 6.77 -8.31
C ALA A 150 2.70 5.38 -7.88
N ASN A 151 3.22 4.89 -6.76
CA ASN A 151 2.71 3.66 -6.14
C ASN A 151 1.21 3.80 -5.84
N PRO A 152 0.38 2.76 -6.10
CA PRO A 152 -1.06 2.79 -5.83
C PRO A 152 -1.43 3.21 -4.41
N LEU A 153 -0.56 2.95 -3.43
CA LEU A 153 -0.77 3.39 -2.05
C LEU A 153 -0.73 4.92 -1.91
N MET A 154 0.08 5.63 -2.71
CA MET A 154 0.24 7.10 -2.59
C MET A 154 -1.01 7.86 -3.04
N ASP A 155 -1.73 7.36 -4.03
CA ASP A 155 -2.92 8.01 -4.60
C ASP A 155 -4.21 7.18 -4.46
N TYR A 156 -4.24 6.28 -3.47
CA TYR A 156 -5.35 5.35 -3.24
C TYR A 156 -6.74 6.01 -3.20
N LYS A 157 -6.83 7.23 -2.63
CA LYS A 157 -8.09 7.99 -2.57
C LYS A 157 -8.58 8.37 -3.96
N ALA A 158 -7.70 8.93 -4.80
CA ALA A 158 -8.04 9.35 -6.16
C ALA A 158 -8.44 8.15 -7.03
N ARG A 159 -7.81 7.00 -6.82
CA ARG A 159 -8.16 5.73 -7.50
C ARG A 159 -9.38 5.04 -6.90
N GLY A 160 -9.86 5.47 -5.74
CA GLY A 160 -10.98 4.85 -5.03
C GLY A 160 -10.65 3.50 -4.41
N HIS A 161 -9.37 3.20 -4.17
CA HIS A 161 -8.95 2.00 -3.45
C HIS A 161 -9.28 2.11 -1.97
N GLN A 162 -9.48 0.98 -1.31
CA GLN A 162 -9.68 0.91 0.14
C GLN A 162 -8.36 0.58 0.83
N VAL A 163 -8.09 1.22 1.97
CA VAL A 163 -6.90 0.97 2.78
C VAL A 163 -7.28 0.74 4.23
N GLU A 164 -6.53 -0.15 4.89
CA GLU A 164 -6.71 -0.51 6.29
C GLU A 164 -5.33 -0.65 6.96
N LEU A 165 -5.15 0.00 8.12
CA LEU A 165 -3.96 -0.19 8.95
C LEU A 165 -4.18 -1.42 9.84
N LEU A 166 -3.45 -2.50 9.55
CA LEU A 166 -3.54 -3.77 10.28
C LEU A 166 -2.69 -3.81 11.56
N GLY A 167 -1.93 -2.73 11.84
CA GLY A 167 -1.05 -2.64 13.00
C GLY A 167 0.42 -2.53 12.61
N GLN A 168 1.29 -3.11 13.42
CA GLN A 168 2.74 -3.11 13.19
C GLN A 168 3.27 -4.54 13.16
N GLU A 169 4.30 -4.77 12.35
CA GLU A 169 4.98 -6.06 12.20
C GLU A 169 6.48 -5.82 12.00
N ASP A 170 7.32 -6.73 12.50
CA ASP A 170 8.75 -6.73 12.23
C ASP A 170 9.03 -7.45 10.90
N VAL A 171 9.78 -6.80 10.02
CA VAL A 171 10.22 -7.37 8.74
C VAL A 171 11.74 -7.34 8.70
N GLU A 172 12.36 -8.50 8.84
CA GLU A 172 13.82 -8.67 8.83
C GLU A 172 14.54 -7.70 9.82
N GLY A 173 13.96 -7.49 11.03
CA GLY A 173 14.50 -6.62 12.06
C GLY A 173 14.11 -5.14 11.94
N VAL A 174 13.31 -4.79 10.94
CA VAL A 174 12.77 -3.44 10.75
C VAL A 174 11.32 -3.39 11.21
N LYS A 175 11.02 -2.54 12.19
CA LYS A 175 9.65 -2.32 12.64
C LYS A 175 8.85 -1.56 11.58
N THR A 176 7.74 -2.13 11.15
CA THR A 176 6.94 -1.58 10.04
C THR A 176 5.47 -1.38 10.42
N TYR A 177 4.80 -0.43 9.77
CA TYR A 177 3.34 -0.36 9.67
C TYR A 177 2.88 -1.32 8.59
N LYS A 178 1.90 -2.16 8.91
CA LYS A 178 1.27 -3.09 7.99
C LYS A 178 -0.02 -2.51 7.46
N ILE A 179 -0.06 -2.21 6.16
CA ILE A 179 -1.21 -1.57 5.49
C ILE A 179 -1.72 -2.50 4.40
N LYS A 180 -3.01 -2.82 4.48
CA LYS A 180 -3.72 -3.54 3.42
C LYS A 180 -4.35 -2.54 2.47
N LEU A 181 -4.15 -2.73 1.17
CA LEU A 181 -4.85 -2.03 0.11
C LEU A 181 -5.69 -3.03 -0.67
N THR A 182 -6.98 -2.70 -0.87
CA THR A 182 -7.87 -3.46 -1.76
C THR A 182 -8.15 -2.60 -2.99
N SER A 183 -7.76 -3.11 -4.15
CA SER A 183 -7.95 -2.45 -5.44
C SER A 183 -9.43 -2.38 -5.78
N LYS A 184 -9.90 -1.20 -6.20
CA LYS A 184 -11.27 -1.00 -6.70
C LYS A 184 -11.48 -1.68 -8.07
N ASP A 185 -10.42 -1.77 -8.88
CA ASP A 185 -10.53 -2.17 -10.28
C ASP A 185 -10.75 -3.68 -10.43
N ASP A 186 -10.10 -4.49 -9.59
CA ASP A 186 -10.10 -5.94 -9.70
C ASP A 186 -10.25 -6.69 -8.37
N GLY A 187 -10.40 -5.95 -7.25
CA GLY A 187 -10.52 -6.52 -5.91
C GLY A 187 -9.22 -7.12 -5.36
N LYS A 188 -8.12 -7.05 -6.09
CA LYS A 188 -6.83 -7.58 -5.62
C LYS A 188 -6.37 -6.89 -4.35
N VAL A 189 -5.79 -7.69 -3.46
CA VAL A 189 -5.24 -7.23 -2.20
C VAL A 189 -3.72 -7.15 -2.30
N THR A 190 -3.16 -6.02 -1.87
CA THR A 190 -1.72 -5.85 -1.65
C THR A 190 -1.48 -5.37 -0.23
N THR A 191 -0.60 -6.03 0.49
CA THR A 191 -0.17 -5.61 1.83
C THR A 191 1.18 -4.91 1.72
N TYR A 192 1.27 -3.69 2.26
CA TYR A 192 2.48 -2.87 2.27
C TYR A 192 3.05 -2.79 3.68
N PHE A 193 4.36 -2.83 3.79
CA PHE A 193 5.12 -2.74 5.04
C PHE A 193 6.02 -1.51 4.98
N ILE A 194 5.62 -0.47 5.71
CA ILE A 194 6.30 0.84 5.75
C ILE A 194 7.10 0.95 7.02
N SER A 195 8.40 1.20 6.93
CA SER A 195 9.28 1.40 8.08
C SER A 195 8.76 2.51 8.99
N THR A 196 8.75 2.25 10.30
CA THR A 196 8.33 3.25 11.30
C THR A 196 9.42 4.31 11.54
N ALA A 197 10.67 4.03 11.15
CA ALA A 197 11.81 4.90 11.40
C ALA A 197 11.96 6.00 10.34
N ASP A 198 11.91 5.64 9.06
CA ASP A 198 12.18 6.53 7.93
C ASP A 198 11.01 6.64 6.94
N ASN A 199 9.91 5.94 7.19
CA ASN A 199 8.71 5.86 6.37
C ASN A 199 8.94 5.32 4.94
N MET A 200 9.98 4.51 4.73
CA MET A 200 10.25 3.85 3.45
C MET A 200 9.47 2.56 3.31
N LEU A 201 9.12 2.21 2.09
CA LEU A 201 8.54 0.90 1.76
C LEU A 201 9.64 -0.16 1.83
N ILE A 202 9.47 -1.14 2.73
CA ILE A 202 10.41 -2.24 2.94
C ILE A 202 9.97 -3.48 2.15
N LYS A 203 8.68 -3.82 2.25
CA LYS A 203 8.12 -5.02 1.63
C LYS A 203 6.69 -4.75 1.14
N SER A 204 6.29 -5.41 0.07
CA SER A 204 4.89 -5.61 -0.28
C SER A 204 4.61 -7.09 -0.52
N VAL A 205 3.37 -7.48 -0.24
CA VAL A 205 2.88 -8.85 -0.45
C VAL A 205 1.64 -8.80 -1.31
N SER A 206 1.60 -9.57 -2.37
CA SER A 206 0.45 -9.67 -3.26
C SER A 206 0.29 -11.09 -3.79
N THR A 207 -0.94 -11.49 -4.08
CA THR A 207 -1.23 -12.75 -4.74
C THR A 207 -1.07 -12.61 -6.25
N ARG A 208 -0.39 -13.56 -6.87
CA ARG A 208 -0.29 -13.71 -8.33
C ARG A 208 -0.80 -15.06 -8.75
N GLU A 209 -1.46 -15.08 -9.89
CA GLU A 209 -1.91 -16.32 -10.54
C GLU A 209 -0.91 -16.70 -11.64
N MET A 210 -0.48 -17.96 -11.66
CA MET A 210 0.34 -18.53 -12.72
C MET A 210 -0.15 -19.96 -13.00
N GLN A 211 -0.49 -20.27 -14.23
CA GLN A 211 -1.01 -21.58 -14.64
C GLN A 211 -2.25 -22.06 -13.84
N GLY A 212 -3.13 -21.11 -13.44
CA GLY A 212 -4.33 -21.41 -12.66
C GLY A 212 -4.10 -21.66 -11.17
N GLN A 213 -2.89 -21.45 -10.68
CA GLN A 213 -2.55 -21.51 -9.25
C GLN A 213 -2.21 -20.12 -8.72
N GLU A 214 -2.71 -19.82 -7.53
CA GLU A 214 -2.40 -18.58 -6.84
C GLU A 214 -1.22 -18.81 -5.89
N PHE A 215 -0.25 -17.86 -5.92
CA PHE A 215 0.83 -17.82 -4.94
C PHE A 215 1.01 -16.43 -4.39
N GLU A 216 1.45 -16.38 -3.15
CA GLU A 216 1.88 -15.18 -2.50
C GLU A 216 3.28 -14.80 -2.99
N VAL A 217 3.42 -13.56 -3.44
CA VAL A 217 4.70 -12.98 -3.85
C VAL A 217 5.04 -11.85 -2.88
N GLU A 218 6.12 -12.04 -2.16
CA GLU A 218 6.76 -11.01 -1.36
C GLU A 218 7.76 -10.24 -2.23
N THR A 219 7.65 -8.92 -2.26
CA THR A 219 8.63 -8.04 -2.94
C THR A 219 9.31 -7.16 -1.90
N PHE A 220 10.60 -7.31 -1.73
CA PHE A 220 11.44 -6.48 -0.87
C PHE A 220 12.06 -5.35 -1.70
N PHE A 221 12.17 -4.17 -1.08
CA PHE A 221 12.68 -2.95 -1.70
C PHE A 221 13.90 -2.47 -0.93
N SER A 222 15.03 -2.29 -1.61
CA SER A 222 16.30 -1.86 -1.00
C SER A 222 17.12 -0.97 -1.92
N ASP A 223 18.27 -0.48 -1.42
CA ASP A 223 19.15 0.44 -2.14
C ASP A 223 18.39 1.66 -2.69
N VAL A 224 17.71 2.38 -1.80
CA VAL A 224 16.90 3.56 -2.17
C VAL A 224 17.82 4.72 -2.51
N LYS A 225 17.67 5.28 -3.72
CA LYS A 225 18.44 6.45 -4.20
C LYS A 225 17.51 7.61 -4.54
N ASP A 226 18.04 8.82 -4.43
CA ASP A 226 17.36 10.06 -4.76
C ASP A 226 17.69 10.50 -6.20
N PHE A 227 16.63 10.81 -6.94
CA PHE A 227 16.71 11.34 -8.31
C PHE A 227 15.88 12.63 -8.37
N ASN A 228 16.53 13.77 -8.21
CA ASN A 228 15.88 15.09 -8.22
C ASN A 228 14.75 15.23 -7.17
N GLY A 229 14.95 14.69 -5.96
CA GLY A 229 13.98 14.71 -4.87
C GLY A 229 12.96 13.57 -4.89
N LEU A 230 12.97 12.73 -5.91
CA LEU A 230 12.17 11.50 -5.96
C LEU A 230 13.02 10.29 -5.61
N LYS A 231 12.51 9.44 -4.72
CA LYS A 231 13.25 8.26 -4.29
C LYS A 231 12.76 7.00 -5.01
N PHE A 232 13.72 6.18 -5.43
CA PHE A 232 13.47 4.90 -6.08
C PHE A 232 14.30 3.80 -5.42
N ALA A 233 13.68 2.64 -5.19
CA ALA A 233 14.40 1.44 -4.80
C ALA A 233 15.13 0.88 -6.03
N MET A 234 16.45 0.83 -5.95
CA MET A 234 17.29 0.31 -7.03
C MET A 234 17.33 -1.22 -7.06
N THR A 235 16.99 -1.86 -5.94
CA THR A 235 16.89 -3.31 -5.84
C THR A 235 15.49 -3.74 -5.43
N ARG A 236 14.96 -4.73 -6.15
CA ARG A 236 13.69 -5.41 -5.83
C ARG A 236 13.92 -6.90 -5.82
N THR A 237 13.79 -7.54 -4.67
CA THR A 237 13.95 -8.99 -4.51
C THR A 237 12.57 -9.61 -4.32
N GLN A 238 12.22 -10.57 -5.17
CA GLN A 238 10.93 -11.26 -5.11
C GLN A 238 11.11 -12.67 -4.58
N LYS A 239 10.31 -13.00 -3.56
CA LYS A 239 10.28 -14.32 -2.91
C LYS A 239 8.89 -14.93 -3.01
N THR A 240 8.83 -16.24 -3.10
CA THR A 240 7.64 -17.05 -2.87
C THR A 240 8.03 -18.19 -1.93
N GLU A 241 7.21 -18.47 -0.91
CA GLU A 241 7.51 -19.48 0.12
C GLU A 241 8.93 -19.32 0.72
N GLY A 242 9.36 -18.07 0.90
CA GLY A 242 10.68 -17.74 1.45
C GLY A 242 11.86 -17.91 0.47
N GLN A 243 11.64 -18.42 -0.74
CA GLN A 243 12.68 -18.61 -1.76
C GLN A 243 12.72 -17.47 -2.74
N VAL A 244 13.91 -16.92 -2.99
CA VAL A 244 14.13 -15.91 -4.03
C VAL A 244 13.99 -16.56 -5.40
N PHE A 245 13.04 -16.09 -6.20
CA PHE A 245 12.88 -16.54 -7.59
C PHE A 245 13.30 -15.47 -8.60
N GLN A 246 13.32 -14.19 -8.19
CA GLN A 246 13.71 -13.08 -9.05
C GLN A 246 14.32 -11.94 -8.23
N GLU A 247 15.38 -11.34 -8.76
CA GLU A 247 15.95 -10.09 -8.26
C GLU A 247 16.12 -9.12 -9.43
N ILE A 248 15.70 -7.87 -9.25
CA ILE A 248 15.90 -6.78 -10.22
C ILE A 248 16.83 -5.77 -9.59
N LYS A 249 17.94 -5.43 -10.30
CA LYS A 249 18.87 -4.37 -9.93
C LYS A 249 18.93 -3.33 -11.03
N TYR A 250 18.42 -2.13 -10.74
CA TYR A 250 18.55 -1.00 -11.65
C TYR A 250 19.95 -0.37 -11.52
N THR A 251 20.54 -0.06 -12.65
CA THR A 251 21.85 0.62 -12.73
C THR A 251 21.72 2.09 -13.07
N SER A 252 20.64 2.46 -13.77
CA SER A 252 20.31 3.86 -14.10
C SER A 252 18.82 4.13 -14.06
N ILE A 253 18.49 5.38 -13.70
CA ILE A 253 17.15 5.96 -13.78
C ILE A 253 17.28 7.35 -14.38
N GLU A 254 16.51 7.62 -15.42
CA GLU A 254 16.46 8.90 -16.11
C GLU A 254 15.02 9.40 -16.16
N LEU A 255 14.82 10.63 -15.67
CA LEU A 255 13.50 11.25 -15.59
C LEU A 255 13.34 12.32 -16.68
N ASN A 256 12.15 12.43 -17.25
CA ASN A 256 11.77 13.44 -18.24
C ASN A 256 12.66 13.45 -19.50
N VAL A 257 13.19 12.28 -19.87
CA VAL A 257 13.93 12.11 -21.12
C VAL A 257 12.97 11.86 -22.30
N PRO A 258 13.34 12.27 -23.53
CA PRO A 258 12.52 11.95 -24.70
C PRO A 258 12.41 10.42 -24.92
N ILE A 259 11.22 9.94 -25.18
CA ILE A 259 10.93 8.55 -25.56
C ILE A 259 10.17 8.55 -26.89
N ASP A 260 10.61 7.75 -27.85
CA ASP A 260 9.86 7.54 -29.09
C ASP A 260 8.63 6.68 -28.81
N GLU A 261 7.44 7.27 -28.95
CA GLU A 261 6.18 6.57 -28.67
C GLU A 261 5.95 5.33 -29.54
N LYS A 262 6.64 5.20 -30.68
CA LYS A 262 6.52 4.04 -31.58
C LYS A 262 7.03 2.74 -30.94
N ILE A 263 7.91 2.83 -29.95
CA ILE A 263 8.41 1.64 -29.26
C ILE A 263 7.31 0.86 -28.53
N PHE A 264 6.21 1.52 -28.17
CA PHE A 264 5.09 0.90 -27.47
C PHE A 264 4.08 0.22 -28.42
N ASP A 265 4.17 0.51 -29.72
CA ASP A 265 3.30 -0.09 -30.74
C ASP A 265 3.75 -1.53 -31.04
N LYS A 266 2.81 -2.36 -31.55
CA LYS A 266 3.09 -3.75 -31.99
C LYS A 266 4.06 -3.78 -33.15
#